data_150fc2b268b5fb31badbb1bd5f51575d
#
_entry.id   150fc2b268b5fb31badbb1bd5f51575d
#
_cell.length_a   1.000
_cell.length_b   1.000
_cell.length_c   1.000
_cell.angle_alpha   90.00
_cell.angle_beta   90.00
_cell.angle_gamma   90.00
#
_symmetry.space_group_name_H-M   'P 1'
#
loop_
_entity.id
_entity.type
_entity.pdbx_description
1 polymer ?
#
loop_
_entity_poly.entity_id
_entity_poly.type
_entity_poly.pdbx_seq_one_letter_code
_entity_poly.pdbx_strand_id
1 'polypeptide(L)'
;MRELDALDEKIFGLLAENGRMPNLEVAARVGVSEKTVRQRIRRLIERDGMRVVATLDREAPRSRLIVLARVEPGQRFVVADRLASLPQVDEVHLATGAYELIVLGSFDSDSDALEFYVRHVEQGPGIEESLSTHVVETITRGTATRPDRFEQFDEQASRASGMSELLDLACDVATASLGADRVHVATGNIGPVDSTRSPWPSTMRWRGLSSRYVEEIRVKGQAEGVVLPNIVKHNQHVFVADARTDPLFRSVTDLVQSEGFHSWLGMPVCSGGDRRGTLCLYWDTVITYREDLVRQAQELADILGKHLPRYASESSDASPAPA
;
A
#
# COMPACT_ATOMS: atom_id res chain seq x y z
N MET A 1 -3.09 29.38 -22.28
CA MET A 1 -3.42 27.96 -22.26
C MET A 1 -4.86 27.85 -22.72
N ARG A 2 -5.15 27.10 -23.79
CA ARG A 2 -6.53 26.96 -24.28
C ARG A 2 -7.28 25.99 -23.36
N GLU A 3 -8.50 26.29 -22.98
CA GLU A 3 -9.38 25.33 -22.31
C GLU A 3 -9.64 24.14 -23.23
N LEU A 4 -9.49 22.93 -22.70
CA LEU A 4 -9.87 21.70 -23.38
C LEU A 4 -11.41 21.71 -23.56
N ASP A 5 -11.90 21.22 -24.68
CA ASP A 5 -13.35 21.02 -24.81
C ASP A 5 -13.76 19.71 -24.07
N ALA A 6 -15.05 19.57 -23.77
CA ALA A 6 -15.59 18.44 -22.98
C ALA A 6 -15.29 17.06 -23.61
N LEU A 7 -15.07 16.98 -24.93
CA LEU A 7 -14.68 15.73 -25.58
C LEU A 7 -13.18 15.45 -25.38
N ASP A 8 -12.35 16.49 -25.45
CA ASP A 8 -10.90 16.38 -25.20
C ASP A 8 -10.64 15.99 -23.74
N GLU A 9 -11.39 16.54 -22.78
CA GLU A 9 -11.32 16.16 -21.36
C GLU A 9 -11.68 14.69 -21.14
N LYS A 10 -12.77 14.20 -21.77
CA LYS A 10 -13.15 12.79 -21.68
C LYS A 10 -12.10 11.85 -22.29
N ILE A 11 -11.56 12.20 -23.47
CA ILE A 11 -10.50 11.42 -24.12
C ILE A 11 -9.24 11.41 -23.23
N PHE A 12 -8.85 12.56 -22.68
CA PHE A 12 -7.72 12.68 -21.76
C PHE A 12 -7.93 11.82 -20.51
N GLY A 13 -9.11 11.88 -19.88
CA GLY A 13 -9.45 11.06 -18.71
C GLY A 13 -9.30 9.56 -18.98
N LEU A 14 -9.85 9.05 -20.08
CA LEU A 14 -9.71 7.64 -20.47
C LEU A 14 -8.27 7.21 -20.74
N LEU A 15 -7.46 8.09 -21.37
CA LEU A 15 -6.04 7.80 -21.59
C LEU A 15 -5.19 7.97 -20.32
N ALA A 16 -5.61 8.78 -19.37
CA ALA A 16 -5.00 8.88 -18.07
C ALA A 16 -5.24 7.61 -17.23
N GLU A 17 -6.42 6.98 -17.35
CA GLU A 17 -6.70 5.68 -16.74
C GLU A 17 -5.93 4.54 -17.41
N ASN A 18 -5.87 4.53 -18.73
CA ASN A 18 -5.15 3.52 -19.51
C ASN A 18 -4.53 4.12 -20.78
N GLY A 19 -3.28 4.53 -20.70
CA GLY A 19 -2.52 5.11 -21.82
C GLY A 19 -2.34 4.18 -23.04
N ARG A 20 -2.69 2.89 -22.90
CA ARG A 20 -2.69 1.90 -24.00
C ARG A 20 -4.08 1.58 -24.52
N MET A 21 -5.13 2.28 -24.07
CA MET A 21 -6.50 2.03 -24.53
C MET A 21 -6.59 2.19 -26.05
N PRO A 22 -7.11 1.19 -26.79
CA PRO A 22 -7.27 1.29 -28.26
C PRO A 22 -8.20 2.44 -28.63
N ASN A 23 -7.87 3.19 -29.68
CA ASN A 23 -8.71 4.31 -30.16
C ASN A 23 -10.15 3.91 -30.43
N LEU A 24 -10.39 2.67 -30.85
CA LEU A 24 -11.73 2.12 -31.07
C LEU A 24 -12.52 2.03 -29.76
N GLU A 25 -11.87 1.62 -28.68
CA GLU A 25 -12.50 1.54 -27.36
C GLU A 25 -12.78 2.93 -26.79
N VAL A 26 -11.82 3.84 -26.90
CA VAL A 26 -12.04 5.26 -26.53
C VAL A 26 -13.23 5.82 -27.31
N ALA A 27 -13.31 5.57 -28.63
CA ALA A 27 -14.40 6.04 -29.49
C ALA A 27 -15.77 5.52 -29.02
N ALA A 28 -15.84 4.24 -28.66
CA ALA A 28 -17.07 3.63 -28.13
C ALA A 28 -17.51 4.27 -26.81
N ARG A 29 -16.56 4.57 -25.89
CA ARG A 29 -16.86 5.17 -24.58
C ARG A 29 -17.28 6.63 -24.66
N VAL A 30 -16.70 7.40 -25.59
CA VAL A 30 -17.05 8.83 -25.75
C VAL A 30 -18.12 9.10 -26.80
N GLY A 31 -18.58 8.09 -27.55
CA GLY A 31 -19.70 8.20 -28.50
C GLY A 31 -19.35 8.91 -29.79
N VAL A 32 -18.09 8.79 -30.29
CA VAL A 32 -17.65 9.37 -31.57
C VAL A 32 -16.93 8.34 -32.45
N SER A 33 -16.56 8.71 -33.69
CA SER A 33 -15.81 7.80 -34.54
C SER A 33 -14.35 7.65 -34.11
N GLU A 34 -13.74 6.48 -34.39
CA GLU A 34 -12.31 6.25 -34.17
C GLU A 34 -11.44 7.30 -34.86
N LYS A 35 -11.82 7.71 -36.07
CA LYS A 35 -11.13 8.77 -36.83
C LYS A 35 -11.12 10.08 -36.03
N THR A 36 -12.23 10.43 -35.41
CA THR A 36 -12.35 11.63 -34.57
C THR A 36 -11.44 11.54 -33.37
N VAL A 37 -11.43 10.39 -32.65
CA VAL A 37 -10.55 10.17 -31.50
C VAL A 37 -9.08 10.29 -31.88
N ARG A 38 -8.66 9.63 -32.96
CA ARG A 38 -7.28 9.71 -33.49
C ARG A 38 -6.84 11.15 -33.81
N GLN A 39 -7.73 11.92 -34.39
CA GLN A 39 -7.46 13.33 -34.72
C GLN A 39 -7.37 14.18 -33.45
N ARG A 40 -8.22 13.94 -32.47
CA ARG A 40 -8.22 14.64 -31.19
C ARG A 40 -6.97 14.33 -30.37
N ILE A 41 -6.59 13.05 -30.25
CA ILE A 41 -5.35 12.63 -29.55
C ILE A 41 -4.12 13.27 -30.20
N ARG A 42 -4.04 13.26 -31.54
CA ARG A 42 -2.94 13.93 -32.26
C ARG A 42 -2.87 15.41 -31.91
N ARG A 43 -4.01 16.11 -31.88
CA ARG A 43 -4.07 17.53 -31.53
C ARG A 43 -3.64 17.76 -30.08
N LEU A 44 -4.10 16.94 -29.13
CA LEU A 44 -3.72 17.01 -27.73
C LEU A 44 -2.20 16.84 -27.55
N ILE A 45 -1.58 15.92 -28.29
CA ILE A 45 -0.13 15.72 -28.25
C ILE A 45 0.62 16.90 -28.89
N GLU A 46 0.26 17.31 -30.12
CA GLU A 46 1.04 18.25 -30.89
C GLU A 46 0.85 19.72 -30.47
N ARG A 47 -0.34 20.08 -29.94
CA ARG A 47 -0.70 21.47 -29.64
C ARG A 47 -0.89 21.74 -28.14
N ASP A 48 -1.44 20.77 -27.42
CA ASP A 48 -1.83 20.95 -26.03
C ASP A 48 -0.81 20.30 -25.06
N GLY A 49 0.26 19.69 -25.61
CA GLY A 49 1.39 19.17 -24.84
C GLY A 49 1.12 17.87 -24.09
N MET A 50 0.05 17.13 -24.44
CA MET A 50 -0.23 15.82 -23.85
C MET A 50 0.92 14.85 -24.11
N ARG A 51 1.33 14.09 -23.09
CA ARG A 51 2.34 13.03 -23.21
C ARG A 51 1.79 11.74 -22.62
N VAL A 52 2.05 10.63 -23.29
CA VAL A 52 1.84 9.30 -22.74
C VAL A 52 3.20 8.79 -22.28
N VAL A 53 3.37 8.59 -20.99
CA VAL A 53 4.62 8.10 -20.41
C VAL A 53 4.43 6.67 -19.89
N ALA A 54 5.45 5.84 -20.08
CA ALA A 54 5.51 4.53 -19.44
C ALA A 54 6.30 4.67 -18.14
N THR A 55 5.69 4.30 -17.02
CA THR A 55 6.38 4.17 -15.75
C THR A 55 6.62 2.70 -15.47
N LEU A 56 7.84 2.34 -15.08
CA LEU A 56 8.12 1.04 -14.51
C LEU A 56 7.88 1.16 -13.01
N ASP A 57 6.98 0.34 -12.52
CA ASP A 57 6.80 0.16 -11.08
C ASP A 57 7.95 -0.72 -10.58
N ARG A 58 9.09 -0.08 -10.40
CA ARG A 58 10.15 -0.65 -9.57
C ARG A 58 9.69 -0.52 -8.12
N GLU A 59 10.16 -1.40 -7.25
CA GLU A 59 9.98 -1.23 -5.81
C GLU A 59 10.19 0.24 -5.46
N ALA A 60 9.25 0.82 -4.71
CA ALA A 60 9.35 2.23 -4.32
C ALA A 60 10.75 2.46 -3.72
N PRO A 61 11.46 3.53 -4.08
CA PRO A 61 12.79 3.78 -3.56
C PRO A 61 12.74 3.71 -2.04
N ARG A 62 13.67 2.98 -1.43
CA ARG A 62 13.69 2.77 0.01
C ARG A 62 13.97 4.06 0.78
N SER A 63 14.60 5.03 0.11
CA SER A 63 14.87 6.35 0.67
C SER A 63 14.64 7.43 -0.38
N ARG A 64 13.97 8.50 -0.01
CA ARG A 64 13.77 9.70 -0.83
C ARG A 64 14.27 10.92 -0.07
N LEU A 65 15.02 11.77 -0.74
CA LEU A 65 15.63 12.97 -0.17
C LEU A 65 15.12 14.21 -0.87
N ILE A 66 14.76 15.22 -0.09
CA ILE A 66 14.58 16.60 -0.57
C ILE A 66 15.74 17.43 -0.07
N VAL A 67 16.41 18.13 -0.98
CA VAL A 67 17.46 19.09 -0.65
C VAL A 67 17.01 20.48 -1.06
N LEU A 68 17.11 21.42 -0.14
CA LEU A 68 17.00 22.84 -0.39
C LEU A 68 18.42 23.42 -0.43
N ALA A 69 18.77 24.12 -1.50
CA ALA A 69 20.12 24.68 -1.62
C ALA A 69 20.09 26.17 -1.99
N ARG A 70 20.90 26.95 -1.27
CA ARG A 70 21.30 28.30 -1.65
C ARG A 70 22.62 28.21 -2.40
N VAL A 71 22.70 28.89 -3.53
CA VAL A 71 23.83 28.83 -4.43
C VAL A 71 24.56 30.17 -4.53
N GLU A 72 25.85 30.11 -4.85
CA GLU A 72 26.64 31.30 -5.12
C GLU A 72 26.01 32.14 -6.25
N PRO A 73 26.13 33.49 -6.18
CA PRO A 73 25.59 34.37 -7.23
C PRO A 73 26.11 33.98 -8.63
N GLY A 74 25.15 33.78 -9.55
CA GLY A 74 25.44 33.38 -10.93
C GLY A 74 25.61 31.89 -11.17
N GLN A 75 25.66 31.04 -10.15
CA GLN A 75 25.88 29.60 -10.29
C GLN A 75 24.55 28.78 -10.39
N ARG A 76 23.38 29.41 -10.26
CA ARG A 76 22.09 28.74 -10.16
C ARG A 76 21.86 27.67 -11.26
N PHE A 77 22.06 28.05 -12.52
CA PHE A 77 21.85 27.12 -13.63
C PHE A 77 22.93 26.04 -13.73
N VAL A 78 24.20 26.42 -13.45
CA VAL A 78 25.31 25.46 -13.49
C VAL A 78 25.16 24.38 -12.44
N VAL A 79 24.79 24.75 -11.22
CA VAL A 79 24.53 23.80 -10.13
C VAL A 79 23.27 22.95 -10.44
N ALA A 80 22.20 23.57 -10.96
CA ALA A 80 20.98 22.85 -11.32
C ALA A 80 21.25 21.80 -12.40
N ASP A 81 21.95 22.14 -13.50
CA ASP A 81 22.27 21.21 -14.57
C ASP A 81 23.20 20.08 -14.09
N ARG A 82 24.17 20.41 -13.24
CA ARG A 82 25.06 19.42 -12.62
C ARG A 82 24.29 18.40 -11.79
N LEU A 83 23.41 18.86 -10.91
CA LEU A 83 22.61 17.97 -10.05
C LEU A 83 21.58 17.17 -10.86
N ALA A 84 20.91 17.80 -11.84
CA ALA A 84 19.93 17.13 -12.71
C ALA A 84 20.56 16.04 -13.60
N SER A 85 21.88 16.09 -13.84
CA SER A 85 22.59 15.06 -14.61
C SER A 85 22.87 13.76 -13.83
N LEU A 86 22.67 13.77 -12.51
CA LEU A 86 22.93 12.61 -11.66
C LEU A 86 21.77 11.62 -11.69
N PRO A 87 22.04 10.31 -11.85
CA PRO A 87 20.99 9.30 -12.04
C PRO A 87 20.06 9.11 -10.82
N GLN A 88 20.48 9.54 -9.64
CA GLN A 88 19.71 9.48 -8.41
C GLN A 88 18.75 10.67 -8.26
N VAL A 89 18.90 11.71 -9.08
CA VAL A 89 18.09 12.93 -9.03
C VAL A 89 16.88 12.75 -9.93
N ASP A 90 15.70 12.83 -9.33
CA ASP A 90 14.42 12.73 -10.04
C ASP A 90 14.05 14.09 -10.66
N GLU A 91 14.19 15.17 -9.87
CA GLU A 91 13.78 16.52 -10.26
C GLU A 91 14.66 17.58 -9.62
N VAL A 92 14.89 18.67 -10.36
CA VAL A 92 15.51 19.91 -9.85
C VAL A 92 14.60 21.08 -10.18
N HIS A 93 14.14 21.79 -9.15
CA HIS A 93 13.33 22.99 -9.32
C HIS A 93 14.15 24.25 -9.01
N LEU A 94 13.99 25.25 -9.87
CA LEU A 94 14.45 26.61 -9.59
C LEU A 94 13.37 27.35 -8.82
N ALA A 95 13.72 27.82 -7.63
CA ALA A 95 12.79 28.51 -6.73
C ALA A 95 13.19 29.98 -6.52
N THR A 96 12.29 30.76 -5.93
CA THR A 96 12.54 32.09 -5.44
C THR A 96 12.43 32.07 -3.92
N GLY A 97 13.32 32.75 -3.21
CA GLY A 97 13.30 32.81 -1.73
C GLY A 97 14.67 32.60 -1.12
N ALA A 98 14.69 32.03 0.09
CA ALA A 98 15.94 31.79 0.84
C ALA A 98 16.82 30.70 0.21
N TYR A 99 16.21 29.75 -0.49
CA TYR A 99 16.87 28.69 -1.22
C TYR A 99 16.41 28.73 -2.68
N GLU A 100 17.36 28.78 -3.61
CA GLU A 100 17.06 28.90 -5.03
C GLU A 100 16.91 27.58 -5.77
N LEU A 101 17.32 26.46 -5.16
CA LEU A 101 17.18 25.12 -5.71
C LEU A 101 16.43 24.20 -4.74
N ILE A 102 15.54 23.41 -5.30
CA ILE A 102 14.90 22.27 -4.62
C ILE A 102 15.24 21.04 -5.45
N VAL A 103 15.91 20.08 -4.84
CA VAL A 103 16.32 18.82 -5.50
C VAL A 103 15.58 17.66 -4.86
N LEU A 104 14.98 16.83 -5.67
CA LEU A 104 14.36 15.59 -5.24
C LEU A 104 15.18 14.43 -5.78
N GLY A 105 15.48 13.45 -4.93
CA GLY A 105 16.26 12.27 -5.31
C GLY A 105 15.71 11.00 -4.66
N SER A 106 15.94 9.88 -5.35
CA SER A 106 15.53 8.53 -4.95
C SER A 106 16.75 7.62 -4.82
N PHE A 107 16.79 6.84 -3.74
CA PHE A 107 17.94 6.04 -3.33
C PHE A 107 17.52 4.65 -2.86
N ASP A 108 18.43 3.68 -2.97
CA ASP A 108 18.18 2.31 -2.51
C ASP A 108 18.27 2.18 -0.97
N SER A 109 18.98 3.12 -0.30
CA SER A 109 19.11 3.17 1.16
C SER A 109 19.32 4.59 1.67
N ASP A 110 19.11 4.80 2.97
CA ASP A 110 19.44 6.06 3.65
C ASP A 110 20.96 6.35 3.63
N SER A 111 21.79 5.31 3.61
CA SER A 111 23.23 5.43 3.49
C SER A 111 23.64 6.01 2.12
N ASP A 112 22.99 5.54 1.04
CA ASP A 112 23.25 6.06 -0.32
C ASP A 112 22.77 7.51 -0.45
N ALA A 113 21.65 7.85 0.17
CA ALA A 113 21.13 9.21 0.22
C ALA A 113 22.08 10.15 0.98
N LEU A 114 22.66 9.69 2.10
CA LEU A 114 23.65 10.45 2.86
C LEU A 114 24.97 10.63 2.06
N GLU A 115 25.46 9.57 1.41
CA GLU A 115 26.66 9.64 0.58
C GLU A 115 26.47 10.63 -0.58
N PHE A 116 25.31 10.58 -1.25
CA PHE A 116 24.92 11.53 -2.28
C PHE A 116 24.95 12.97 -1.75
N TYR A 117 24.31 13.22 -0.61
CA TYR A 117 24.23 14.54 0.00
C TYR A 117 25.61 15.10 0.31
N VAL A 118 26.46 14.33 0.99
CA VAL A 118 27.82 14.77 1.34
C VAL A 118 28.66 15.05 0.08
N ARG A 119 28.63 14.14 -0.90
CA ARG A 119 29.49 14.23 -2.09
C ARG A 119 29.05 15.31 -3.08
N HIS A 120 27.76 15.41 -3.34
CA HIS A 120 27.24 16.22 -4.45
C HIS A 120 26.62 17.55 -4.01
N VAL A 121 26.22 17.66 -2.74
CA VAL A 121 25.58 18.86 -2.19
C VAL A 121 26.56 19.58 -1.26
N GLU A 122 26.94 18.96 -0.15
CA GLU A 122 27.77 19.59 0.89
C GLU A 122 29.19 19.93 0.39
N GLN A 123 29.81 19.02 -0.35
CA GLN A 123 31.12 19.21 -0.99
C GLN A 123 31.01 19.71 -2.44
N GLY A 124 29.80 19.90 -2.94
CA GLY A 124 29.54 20.29 -4.31
C GLY A 124 29.89 21.78 -4.57
N PRO A 125 30.57 22.10 -5.67
CA PRO A 125 30.92 23.50 -5.98
C PRO A 125 29.67 24.33 -6.25
N GLY A 126 29.70 25.61 -5.84
CA GLY A 126 28.65 26.60 -6.10
C GLY A 126 27.46 26.54 -5.17
N ILE A 127 27.49 25.73 -4.11
CA ILE A 127 26.46 25.68 -3.06
C ILE A 127 27.03 26.38 -1.80
N GLU A 128 26.32 27.40 -1.32
CA GLU A 128 26.70 28.14 -0.11
C GLU A 128 26.11 27.53 1.15
N GLU A 129 24.85 27.09 1.06
CA GLU A 129 24.12 26.52 2.19
C GLU A 129 23.11 25.50 1.68
N SER A 130 22.89 24.45 2.44
CA SER A 130 21.90 23.45 2.11
C SER A 130 21.21 22.89 3.35
N LEU A 131 19.96 22.46 3.15
CA LEU A 131 19.16 21.73 4.12
C LEU A 131 18.62 20.48 3.43
N SER A 132 18.71 19.35 4.09
CA SER A 132 18.14 18.09 3.58
C SER A 132 17.12 17.50 4.53
N THR A 133 16.13 16.82 3.98
CA THR A 133 15.14 16.07 4.75
C THR A 133 14.75 14.81 4.01
N HIS A 134 14.57 13.71 4.75
CA HIS A 134 14.03 12.46 4.20
C HIS A 134 12.52 12.54 4.09
N VAL A 135 11.99 12.06 2.96
CA VAL A 135 10.55 11.95 2.75
C VAL A 135 10.06 10.68 3.42
N VAL A 136 9.28 10.83 4.45
CA VAL A 136 8.65 9.70 5.16
C VAL A 136 7.49 9.14 4.33
N GLU A 137 6.68 10.02 3.72
CA GLU A 137 5.52 9.65 2.93
C GLU A 137 5.21 10.71 1.87
N THR A 138 4.75 10.26 0.69
CA THR A 138 4.26 11.16 -0.37
C THR A 138 2.76 10.95 -0.57
N ILE A 139 1.97 11.99 -0.34
CA ILE A 139 0.53 12.00 -0.61
C ILE A 139 0.30 12.78 -1.91
N THR A 140 -0.08 12.09 -2.99
CA THR A 140 -0.40 12.71 -4.28
C THR A 140 -1.91 12.74 -4.50
N ARG A 141 -2.45 13.92 -4.87
CA ARG A 141 -3.81 14.01 -5.39
C ARG A 141 -3.78 13.72 -6.89
N GLY A 142 -4.49 12.67 -7.32
CA GLY A 142 -4.95 12.53 -8.70
C GLY A 142 -3.88 12.31 -9.78
N THR A 143 -2.81 11.59 -9.50
CA THR A 143 -2.23 10.79 -10.58
C THR A 143 -3.21 9.66 -10.83
N ALA A 144 -3.58 9.45 -12.11
CA ALA A 144 -4.37 8.30 -12.50
C ALA A 144 -3.70 7.05 -11.94
N THR A 145 -4.15 6.70 -10.80
CA THR A 145 -3.76 5.54 -10.04
C THR A 145 -4.04 4.34 -10.90
N ARG A 146 -3.16 3.35 -10.89
CA ARG A 146 -3.59 1.97 -11.01
C ARG A 146 -4.98 1.89 -10.39
N PRO A 147 -5.96 1.20 -11.01
CA PRO A 147 -7.17 0.90 -10.27
C PRO A 147 -6.68 0.35 -8.94
N ASP A 148 -7.03 1.06 -7.89
CA ASP A 148 -6.50 0.78 -6.56
C ASP A 148 -6.74 -0.70 -6.35
N ARG A 149 -5.71 -1.46 -5.99
CA ARG A 149 -5.87 -2.91 -5.79
C ARG A 149 -6.96 -3.18 -4.80
N PHE A 150 -7.23 -2.20 -3.94
CA PHE A 150 -8.33 -2.21 -2.99
C PHE A 150 -9.67 -1.83 -3.61
N GLU A 151 -9.73 -0.95 -4.64
CA GLU A 151 -10.95 -0.74 -5.43
C GLU A 151 -11.35 -2.00 -6.20
N GLN A 152 -10.37 -2.69 -6.81
CA GLN A 152 -10.61 -4.00 -7.43
C GLN A 152 -11.08 -5.04 -6.42
N PHE A 153 -10.48 -5.04 -5.23
CA PHE A 153 -10.91 -5.90 -4.14
C PHE A 153 -12.33 -5.57 -3.69
N ASP A 154 -12.69 -4.29 -3.50
CA ASP A 154 -14.04 -3.87 -3.13
C ASP A 154 -15.08 -4.35 -4.17
N GLU A 155 -14.75 -4.22 -5.46
CA GLU A 155 -15.59 -4.70 -6.55
C GLU A 155 -15.73 -6.23 -6.54
N GLN A 156 -14.63 -6.97 -6.43
CA GLN A 156 -14.65 -8.44 -6.35
C GLN A 156 -15.34 -8.93 -5.08
N ALA A 157 -15.08 -8.32 -3.92
CA ALA A 157 -15.73 -8.59 -2.65
C ALA A 157 -17.24 -8.38 -2.72
N SER A 158 -17.69 -7.38 -3.51
CA SER A 158 -19.11 -7.13 -3.74
C SER A 158 -19.81 -8.27 -4.49
N ARG A 159 -19.07 -9.07 -5.26
CA ARG A 159 -19.56 -10.18 -6.10
C ARG A 159 -19.29 -11.57 -5.51
N ALA A 160 -18.53 -11.64 -4.41
CA ALA A 160 -18.20 -12.91 -3.78
C ALA A 160 -19.48 -13.70 -3.43
N SER A 161 -19.46 -15.00 -3.70
CA SER A 161 -20.60 -15.90 -3.55
C SER A 161 -20.83 -16.34 -2.09
N GLY A 162 -19.83 -16.18 -1.22
CA GLY A 162 -19.90 -16.56 0.19
C GLY A 162 -18.73 -16.07 1.01
N MET A 163 -18.81 -16.25 2.32
CA MET A 163 -17.77 -15.85 3.29
C MET A 163 -16.39 -16.39 2.93
N SER A 164 -16.32 -17.66 2.54
CA SER A 164 -15.05 -18.32 2.19
C SER A 164 -14.35 -17.64 1.04
N GLU A 165 -15.06 -17.35 -0.04
CA GLU A 165 -14.50 -16.66 -1.21
C GLU A 165 -14.06 -15.23 -0.86
N LEU A 166 -14.86 -14.51 -0.07
CA LEU A 166 -14.48 -13.16 0.40
C LEU A 166 -13.16 -13.17 1.18
N LEU A 167 -12.99 -14.13 2.10
CA LEU A 167 -11.75 -14.22 2.88
C LEU A 167 -10.56 -14.70 2.05
N ASP A 168 -10.78 -15.57 1.06
CA ASP A 168 -9.74 -16.00 0.12
C ASP A 168 -9.24 -14.82 -0.72
N LEU A 169 -10.15 -14.00 -1.26
CA LEU A 169 -9.82 -12.76 -1.98
C LEU A 169 -9.02 -11.80 -1.09
N ALA A 170 -9.42 -11.62 0.18
CA ALA A 170 -8.69 -10.76 1.11
C ALA A 170 -7.26 -11.28 1.37
N CYS A 171 -7.07 -12.60 1.51
CA CYS A 171 -5.75 -13.20 1.64
C CYS A 171 -4.89 -12.94 0.40
N ASP A 172 -5.44 -13.13 -0.81
CA ASP A 172 -4.72 -12.95 -2.06
C ASP A 172 -4.31 -11.49 -2.28
N VAL A 173 -5.19 -10.54 -1.95
CA VAL A 173 -4.87 -9.11 -2.01
C VAL A 173 -3.84 -8.71 -0.96
N ALA A 174 -3.92 -9.23 0.26
CA ALA A 174 -2.98 -8.95 1.33
C ALA A 174 -1.55 -9.38 0.95
N THR A 175 -1.37 -10.61 0.44
CA THR A 175 -0.05 -11.07 -0.02
C THR A 175 0.47 -10.28 -1.21
N ALA A 176 -0.38 -10.00 -2.19
CA ALA A 176 0.02 -9.31 -3.42
C ALA A 176 0.30 -7.80 -3.23
N SER A 177 -0.34 -7.15 -2.23
CA SER A 177 -0.31 -5.69 -2.09
C SER A 177 0.49 -5.20 -0.89
N LEU A 178 0.56 -5.98 0.20
CA LEU A 178 1.21 -5.58 1.43
C LEU A 178 2.59 -6.22 1.62
N GLY A 179 3.05 -7.03 0.66
CA GLY A 179 4.34 -7.69 0.72
C GLY A 179 4.49 -8.65 1.91
N ALA A 180 3.37 -9.20 2.41
CA ALA A 180 3.39 -10.21 3.45
C ALA A 180 3.71 -11.57 2.86
N ASP A 181 4.64 -12.30 3.47
CA ASP A 181 4.99 -13.67 3.02
C ASP A 181 3.86 -14.65 3.37
N ARG A 182 3.15 -14.37 4.49
CA ARG A 182 2.02 -15.19 4.95
C ARG A 182 0.91 -14.30 5.48
N VAL A 183 -0.31 -14.81 5.39
CA VAL A 183 -1.50 -14.09 5.88
C VAL A 183 -2.53 -15.06 6.43
N HIS A 184 -3.26 -14.63 7.44
CA HIS A 184 -4.55 -15.24 7.74
C HIS A 184 -5.63 -14.17 8.00
N VAL A 185 -6.84 -14.48 7.59
CA VAL A 185 -8.03 -13.70 7.89
C VAL A 185 -9.01 -14.61 8.64
N ALA A 186 -9.48 -14.12 9.76
CA ALA A 186 -10.44 -14.85 10.59
C ALA A 186 -11.64 -13.98 10.92
N THR A 187 -12.83 -14.55 10.84
CA THR A 187 -14.10 -13.90 11.19
C THR A 187 -14.86 -14.71 12.22
N GLY A 188 -15.63 -14.07 13.07
CA GLY A 188 -16.42 -14.75 14.08
C GLY A 188 -17.39 -13.84 14.81
N ASN A 189 -18.26 -14.43 15.61
CA ASN A 189 -19.18 -13.69 16.46
C ASN A 189 -18.38 -13.14 17.65
N ILE A 190 -17.79 -11.97 17.47
CA ILE A 190 -16.99 -11.29 18.49
C ILE A 190 -17.92 -10.25 19.15
N GLY A 191 -18.93 -10.73 19.83
CA GLY A 191 -19.73 -9.93 20.76
C GLY A 191 -19.01 -9.72 22.09
N PRO A 192 -19.55 -8.89 23.01
CA PRO A 192 -19.04 -8.81 24.36
C PRO A 192 -18.95 -10.24 24.90
N VAL A 193 -17.84 -10.54 25.59
CA VAL A 193 -17.49 -11.86 26.10
C VAL A 193 -18.62 -12.35 27.00
N ASP A 194 -19.58 -13.01 26.41
CA ASP A 194 -20.49 -13.89 27.12
C ASP A 194 -19.77 -15.23 27.23
N SER A 195 -19.40 -15.59 28.45
CA SER A 195 -18.61 -16.78 28.78
C SER A 195 -19.21 -18.12 28.35
N THR A 196 -20.37 -18.08 27.69
CA THR A 196 -21.10 -19.27 27.24
C THR A 196 -21.02 -19.53 25.73
N ARG A 197 -20.47 -18.59 24.94
CA ARG A 197 -20.27 -18.75 23.49
C ARG A 197 -18.79 -18.63 23.15
N SER A 198 -18.27 -19.60 22.40
CA SER A 198 -16.89 -19.56 21.90
C SER A 198 -16.62 -18.23 21.20
N PRO A 199 -15.62 -17.43 21.61
CA PRO A 199 -15.28 -16.14 20.98
C PRO A 199 -14.55 -16.31 19.63
N TRP A 200 -14.49 -17.53 19.09
CA TRP A 200 -13.62 -17.90 17.98
C TRP A 200 -14.27 -17.81 16.62
N PRO A 201 -13.41 -17.51 15.62
CA PRO A 201 -13.88 -17.32 14.25
C PRO A 201 -14.55 -18.59 13.74
N SER A 202 -15.73 -18.40 13.20
CA SER A 202 -16.48 -19.46 12.51
C SER A 202 -15.83 -19.81 11.16
N THR A 203 -15.08 -18.88 10.57
CA THR A 203 -14.42 -19.05 9.28
C THR A 203 -13.03 -18.43 9.32
N MET A 204 -12.05 -19.17 8.82
CA MET A 204 -10.66 -18.72 8.69
C MET A 204 -10.12 -19.13 7.31
N ARG A 205 -9.34 -18.24 6.68
CA ARG A 205 -8.59 -18.50 5.46
C ARG A 205 -7.16 -18.00 5.64
N TRP A 206 -6.22 -18.64 4.96
CA TRP A 206 -4.80 -18.29 5.07
C TRP A 206 -4.03 -18.60 3.79
N ARG A 207 -2.85 -17.97 3.67
CA ARG A 207 -1.83 -18.25 2.66
C ARG A 207 -0.47 -18.33 3.35
N GLY A 208 0.37 -19.23 2.88
CA GLY A 208 1.75 -19.39 3.35
C GLY A 208 1.93 -19.98 4.76
N LEU A 209 0.86 -20.16 5.54
CA LEU A 209 0.91 -20.77 6.87
C LEU A 209 0.63 -22.27 6.81
N SER A 210 1.30 -23.04 7.69
CA SER A 210 1.02 -24.47 7.84
C SER A 210 -0.32 -24.71 8.55
N SER A 211 -1.02 -25.77 8.14
CA SER A 211 -2.29 -26.16 8.79
C SER A 211 -2.08 -26.46 10.29
N ARG A 212 -0.91 -27.01 10.66
CA ARG A 212 -0.53 -27.22 12.06
C ARG A 212 -0.48 -25.91 12.84
N TYR A 213 0.20 -24.88 12.30
CA TYR A 213 0.27 -23.58 12.95
C TYR A 213 -1.11 -22.97 13.15
N VAL A 214 -1.94 -22.98 12.11
CA VAL A 214 -3.28 -22.42 12.13
C VAL A 214 -4.17 -23.11 13.18
N GLU A 215 -4.12 -24.44 13.27
CA GLU A 215 -4.90 -25.20 14.26
C GLU A 215 -4.40 -24.93 15.68
N GLU A 216 -3.07 -24.88 15.90
CA GLU A 216 -2.52 -24.61 17.23
C GLU A 216 -2.78 -23.17 17.69
N ILE A 217 -2.71 -22.17 16.84
CA ILE A 217 -3.07 -20.79 17.22
C ILE A 217 -4.57 -20.66 17.49
N ARG A 218 -5.40 -21.42 16.77
CA ARG A 218 -6.84 -21.49 17.05
C ARG A 218 -7.14 -21.98 18.47
N VAL A 219 -6.38 -22.95 18.93
CA VAL A 219 -6.53 -23.52 20.28
C VAL A 219 -5.82 -22.66 21.33
N LYS A 220 -4.54 -22.33 21.12
CA LYS A 220 -3.69 -21.59 22.09
C LYS A 220 -3.96 -20.10 22.10
N GLY A 221 -4.39 -19.54 20.99
CA GLY A 221 -4.77 -18.13 20.89
C GLY A 221 -5.91 -17.73 21.83
N GLN A 222 -6.57 -18.71 22.46
CA GLN A 222 -7.62 -18.51 23.48
C GLN A 222 -7.04 -18.24 24.87
N ALA A 223 -5.76 -18.56 25.10
CA ALA A 223 -5.15 -18.38 26.40
C ALA A 223 -4.86 -16.91 26.70
N GLU A 224 -5.01 -16.50 27.96
CA GLU A 224 -4.59 -15.17 28.42
C GLU A 224 -3.11 -14.93 28.13
N GLY A 225 -2.78 -13.77 27.53
CA GLY A 225 -1.40 -13.37 27.25
C GLY A 225 -0.94 -13.57 25.81
N VAL A 226 -1.80 -14.01 24.88
CA VAL A 226 -1.49 -14.09 23.45
C VAL A 226 -1.89 -12.80 22.74
N VAL A 227 -1.26 -12.50 21.60
CA VAL A 227 -1.39 -11.26 20.82
C VAL A 227 -2.83 -10.96 20.41
N LEU A 228 -3.59 -11.98 20.01
CA LEU A 228 -4.98 -11.83 19.60
C LEU A 228 -5.89 -11.15 20.63
N PRO A 229 -5.82 -11.48 21.95
CA PRO A 229 -6.60 -10.77 22.96
C PRO A 229 -6.35 -9.27 23.01
N ASN A 230 -5.15 -8.78 22.68
CA ASN A 230 -4.86 -7.35 22.68
C ASN A 230 -5.52 -6.61 21.53
N ILE A 231 -5.48 -7.16 20.31
CA ILE A 231 -6.26 -6.63 19.18
C ILE A 231 -7.75 -6.65 19.53
N VAL A 232 -8.17 -7.77 20.10
CA VAL A 232 -9.56 -8.03 20.49
C VAL A 232 -10.02 -7.06 21.58
N LYS A 233 -9.20 -6.82 22.61
CA LYS A 233 -9.57 -6.02 23.78
C LYS A 233 -9.60 -4.52 23.49
N HIS A 234 -8.69 -4.03 22.64
CA HIS A 234 -8.51 -2.60 22.42
C HIS A 234 -8.99 -2.10 21.05
N ASN A 235 -9.39 -3.02 20.17
CA ASN A 235 -9.79 -2.70 18.78
C ASN A 235 -8.73 -1.87 18.04
N GLN A 236 -7.47 -2.16 18.29
CA GLN A 236 -6.31 -1.48 17.71
C GLN A 236 -5.40 -2.48 17.02
N HIS A 237 -4.69 -2.03 15.99
CA HIS A 237 -3.64 -2.85 15.39
C HIS A 237 -2.49 -3.07 16.37
N VAL A 238 -1.80 -4.18 16.18
CA VAL A 238 -0.59 -4.53 16.93
C VAL A 238 0.49 -4.94 15.94
N PHE A 239 1.64 -4.26 16.01
CA PHE A 239 2.82 -4.59 15.22
C PHE A 239 3.89 -5.18 16.14
N VAL A 240 4.51 -6.26 15.70
CA VAL A 240 5.62 -6.94 16.35
C VAL A 240 6.78 -7.08 15.38
N ALA A 241 7.88 -6.40 15.68
CA ALA A 241 9.06 -6.39 14.83
C ALA A 241 9.79 -7.75 14.79
N ASP A 242 9.90 -8.41 15.95
CA ASP A 242 10.48 -9.75 16.04
C ASP A 242 9.68 -10.63 17.02
N ALA A 243 8.81 -11.47 16.46
CA ALA A 243 7.93 -12.36 17.22
C ALA A 243 8.69 -13.46 18.01
N ARG A 244 9.95 -13.72 17.67
CA ARG A 244 10.79 -14.72 18.36
C ARG A 244 11.21 -14.25 19.75
N THR A 245 11.26 -12.95 19.97
CA THR A 245 11.73 -12.32 21.21
C THR A 245 10.67 -11.46 21.91
N ASP A 246 9.60 -11.12 21.21
CA ASP A 246 8.55 -10.26 21.74
C ASP A 246 7.76 -10.96 22.87
N PRO A 247 7.52 -10.28 23.98
CA PRO A 247 6.74 -10.82 25.11
C PRO A 247 5.33 -11.29 24.72
N LEU A 248 4.71 -10.68 23.71
CA LEU A 248 3.37 -11.04 23.24
C LEU A 248 3.31 -12.45 22.62
N PHE A 249 4.43 -12.98 22.12
CA PHE A 249 4.53 -14.31 21.54
C PHE A 249 5.15 -15.35 22.49
N ARG A 250 5.45 -14.99 23.73
CA ARG A 250 6.15 -15.89 24.68
C ARG A 250 5.47 -17.24 24.86
N SER A 251 4.14 -17.28 24.91
CA SER A 251 3.37 -18.53 25.08
C SER A 251 3.32 -19.41 23.84
N VAL A 252 3.73 -18.90 22.68
CA VAL A 252 3.70 -19.57 21.38
C VAL A 252 5.05 -19.50 20.66
N THR A 253 6.14 -19.23 21.35
CA THR A 253 7.49 -19.08 20.76
C THR A 253 7.90 -20.32 19.95
N ASP A 254 7.59 -21.52 20.42
CA ASP A 254 7.89 -22.76 19.70
C ASP A 254 7.15 -22.84 18.36
N LEU A 255 5.92 -22.31 18.31
CA LEU A 255 5.15 -22.24 17.08
C LEU A 255 5.73 -21.22 16.11
N VAL A 256 6.14 -20.05 16.59
CA VAL A 256 6.81 -19.03 15.80
C VAL A 256 8.09 -19.58 15.19
N GLN A 257 8.91 -20.28 15.98
CA GLN A 257 10.15 -20.89 15.51
C GLN A 257 9.90 -22.00 14.50
N SER A 258 8.89 -22.85 14.71
CA SER A 258 8.58 -23.94 13.80
C SER A 258 7.98 -23.44 12.48
N GLU A 259 7.22 -22.36 12.51
CA GLU A 259 6.63 -21.73 11.33
C GLU A 259 7.62 -20.87 10.56
N GLY A 260 8.58 -20.24 11.24
CA GLY A 260 9.72 -19.55 10.63
C GLY A 260 9.48 -18.08 10.27
N PHE A 261 8.39 -17.46 10.68
CA PHE A 261 8.20 -16.01 10.49
C PHE A 261 8.90 -15.20 11.59
N HIS A 262 9.23 -13.96 11.28
CA HIS A 262 9.90 -13.05 12.21
C HIS A 262 9.00 -11.87 12.61
N SER A 263 8.45 -11.12 11.67
CA SER A 263 7.59 -9.98 11.98
C SER A 263 6.12 -10.31 11.82
N TRP A 264 5.29 -9.56 12.53
CA TRP A 264 3.86 -9.77 12.54
C TRP A 264 3.08 -8.46 12.69
N LEU A 265 1.98 -8.32 11.94
CA LEU A 265 1.02 -7.25 12.09
C LEU A 265 -0.38 -7.83 12.17
N GLY A 266 -1.08 -7.51 13.23
CA GLY A 266 -2.50 -7.86 13.41
C GLY A 266 -3.39 -6.63 13.35
N MET A 267 -4.41 -6.71 12.50
CA MET A 267 -5.41 -5.66 12.27
C MET A 267 -6.80 -6.13 12.71
N PRO A 268 -7.58 -5.30 13.42
CA PRO A 268 -8.99 -5.57 13.64
C PRO A 268 -9.77 -5.34 12.34
N VAL A 269 -10.70 -6.23 12.03
CA VAL A 269 -11.69 -6.06 10.95
C VAL A 269 -13.01 -5.66 11.59
N CYS A 270 -13.45 -4.43 11.34
CA CYS A 270 -14.62 -3.83 11.97
C CYS A 270 -15.77 -3.61 11.00
N SER A 271 -17.01 -3.73 11.47
CA SER A 271 -18.22 -3.40 10.72
C SER A 271 -19.24 -2.75 11.63
N GLY A 272 -19.70 -1.55 11.27
CA GLY A 272 -20.66 -0.78 12.08
C GLY A 272 -20.14 -0.42 13.48
N GLY A 273 -18.81 -0.28 13.64
CA GLY A 273 -18.15 -0.02 14.93
C GLY A 273 -17.85 -1.29 15.75
N ASP A 274 -18.43 -2.42 15.41
CA ASP A 274 -18.17 -3.71 16.05
C ASP A 274 -17.05 -4.45 15.32
N ARG A 275 -16.13 -5.06 16.09
CA ARG A 275 -15.15 -5.95 15.50
C ARG A 275 -15.83 -7.25 15.05
N ARG A 276 -15.56 -7.65 13.81
CA ARG A 276 -16.11 -8.84 13.16
C ARG A 276 -15.04 -9.86 12.79
N GLY A 277 -13.76 -9.50 12.90
CA GLY A 277 -12.67 -10.38 12.53
C GLY A 277 -11.29 -9.80 12.82
N THR A 278 -10.28 -10.48 12.31
CA THR A 278 -8.88 -10.07 12.32
C THR A 278 -8.22 -10.39 10.99
N LEU A 279 -7.35 -9.49 10.52
CA LEU A 279 -6.41 -9.71 9.44
C LEU A 279 -5.01 -9.74 10.04
N CYS A 280 -4.27 -10.83 9.85
CA CYS A 280 -2.91 -10.99 10.38
C CYS A 280 -1.93 -11.24 9.24
N LEU A 281 -0.88 -10.44 9.22
CA LEU A 281 0.19 -10.44 8.22
C LEU A 281 1.49 -10.89 8.87
N TYR A 282 2.30 -11.66 8.15
CA TYR A 282 3.54 -12.25 8.63
C TYR A 282 4.65 -12.06 7.61
N TRP A 283 5.87 -11.83 8.10
CA TRP A 283 7.08 -11.72 7.27
C TRP A 283 8.16 -12.66 7.77
N ASP A 284 8.81 -13.34 6.85
CA ASP A 284 9.91 -14.28 7.11
C ASP A 284 11.22 -13.56 7.46
N THR A 285 11.21 -12.22 7.40
CA THR A 285 12.31 -11.35 7.80
C THR A 285 11.87 -10.37 8.87
N VAL A 286 12.81 -9.80 9.61
CA VAL A 286 12.54 -8.69 10.52
C VAL A 286 12.30 -7.44 9.70
N ILE A 287 11.11 -6.87 9.82
CA ILE A 287 10.78 -5.57 9.22
C ILE A 287 10.61 -4.50 10.31
N THR A 288 10.83 -3.25 9.94
CA THR A 288 10.58 -2.10 10.80
C THR A 288 9.12 -1.66 10.70
N TYR A 289 8.63 -1.00 11.76
CA TYR A 289 7.30 -0.37 11.72
C TYR A 289 7.23 0.65 10.59
N ARG A 290 6.17 0.57 9.78
CA ARG A 290 5.89 1.47 8.67
C ARG A 290 4.43 1.91 8.73
N GLU A 291 4.23 3.21 8.86
CA GLU A 291 2.89 3.78 8.97
C GLU A 291 2.07 3.61 7.68
N ASP A 292 2.73 3.67 6.51
CA ASP A 292 2.09 3.42 5.22
C ASP A 292 1.57 1.98 5.10
N LEU A 293 2.34 0.99 5.58
CA LEU A 293 1.92 -0.41 5.63
C LEU A 293 0.70 -0.60 6.53
N VAL A 294 0.74 0.00 7.73
CA VAL A 294 -0.39 -0.07 8.69
C VAL A 294 -1.65 0.57 8.10
N ARG A 295 -1.52 1.71 7.44
CA ARG A 295 -2.64 2.38 6.78
C ARG A 295 -3.24 1.54 5.65
N GLN A 296 -2.41 0.94 4.79
CA GLN A 296 -2.87 0.06 3.72
C GLN A 296 -3.54 -1.21 4.28
N ALA A 297 -2.98 -1.80 5.33
CA ALA A 297 -3.59 -2.94 6.01
C ALA A 297 -4.94 -2.57 6.66
N GLN A 298 -5.07 -1.34 7.20
CA GLN A 298 -6.33 -0.83 7.74
C GLN A 298 -7.37 -0.65 6.63
N GLU A 299 -6.99 -0.08 5.50
CA GLU A 299 -7.87 0.10 4.34
C GLU A 299 -8.43 -1.25 3.84
N LEU A 300 -7.57 -2.26 3.70
CA LEU A 300 -7.99 -3.62 3.35
C LEU A 300 -8.97 -4.20 4.40
N ALA A 301 -8.66 -4.00 5.69
CA ALA A 301 -9.51 -4.45 6.78
C ALA A 301 -10.89 -3.73 6.80
N ASP A 302 -10.92 -2.44 6.47
CA ASP A 302 -12.15 -1.64 6.41
C ASP A 302 -13.05 -2.10 5.24
N ILE A 303 -12.48 -2.32 4.06
CA ILE A 303 -13.20 -2.86 2.90
C ILE A 303 -13.75 -4.25 3.22
N LEU A 304 -12.93 -5.13 3.80
CA LEU A 304 -13.39 -6.44 4.22
C LEU A 304 -14.57 -6.34 5.20
N GLY A 305 -14.43 -5.48 6.22
CA GLY A 305 -15.46 -5.22 7.23
C GLY A 305 -16.78 -4.71 6.65
N LYS A 306 -16.74 -3.93 5.58
CA LYS A 306 -17.91 -3.44 4.84
C LYS A 306 -18.74 -4.59 4.24
N HIS A 307 -18.08 -5.66 3.78
CA HIS A 307 -18.74 -6.77 3.09
C HIS A 307 -19.16 -7.92 4.03
N LEU A 308 -18.54 -8.07 5.22
CA LEU A 308 -18.83 -9.16 6.16
C LEU A 308 -20.32 -9.31 6.55
N PRO A 309 -21.12 -8.23 6.78
CA PRO A 309 -22.51 -8.37 7.20
C PRO A 309 -23.39 -9.14 6.21
N ARG A 310 -23.01 -9.17 4.93
CA ARG A 310 -23.77 -9.88 3.88
C ARG A 310 -23.82 -11.39 4.11
N TYR A 311 -22.85 -11.93 4.83
CA TYR A 311 -22.68 -13.36 5.08
C TYR A 311 -22.87 -13.74 6.56
N ALA A 312 -23.40 -12.84 7.38
CA ALA A 312 -23.58 -13.06 8.82
C ALA A 312 -24.54 -14.23 9.14
N SER A 313 -25.43 -14.57 8.21
CA SER A 313 -26.37 -15.68 8.35
C SER A 313 -25.80 -17.05 7.95
N GLU A 314 -24.68 -17.10 7.20
CA GLU A 314 -24.08 -18.34 6.71
C GLU A 314 -23.25 -19.08 7.79
N SER A 315 -22.99 -18.43 8.92
CA SER A 315 -22.05 -18.93 9.95
C SER A 315 -22.62 -20.01 10.88
N SER A 316 -23.85 -20.51 10.64
CA SER A 316 -24.44 -21.54 11.51
C SER A 316 -24.24 -22.99 11.03
N ASP A 317 -23.73 -23.25 9.81
CA ASP A 317 -23.75 -24.58 9.19
C ASP A 317 -22.45 -25.08 8.53
N ALA A 318 -21.26 -24.58 8.87
CA ALA A 318 -20.04 -25.09 8.30
C ALA A 318 -19.30 -26.07 9.23
N SER A 319 -19.67 -27.34 9.11
CA SER A 319 -18.82 -28.48 9.50
C SER A 319 -17.53 -28.47 8.66
N PRO A 320 -16.35 -28.82 9.20
CA PRO A 320 -15.11 -28.81 8.43
C PRO A 320 -15.15 -29.84 7.30
N ALA A 321 -14.86 -29.40 6.08
CA ALA A 321 -14.63 -30.31 4.96
C ALA A 321 -13.32 -31.08 5.18
N PRO A 322 -13.26 -32.38 4.90
CA PRO A 322 -12.05 -33.18 5.08
C PRO A 322 -11.06 -32.95 3.95
N ALA A 323 -9.75 -32.94 4.34
CA ALA A 323 -8.48 -33.15 3.63
C ALA A 323 -8.30 -32.60 2.20
#